data_c3ecc7ab707dec4099d1d2ccb7008a7e
#
_entry.id   c3ecc7ab707dec4099d1d2ccb7008a7e
#
_cell.length_a   1.000
_cell.length_b   1.000
_cell.length_c   1.000
_cell.angle_alpha   90.00
_cell.angle_beta   90.00
_cell.angle_gamma   90.00
#
_symmetry.space_group_name_H-M   'P 1'
#
loop_
_entity.id
_entity.type
_entity.pdbx_description
1 polymer ?
#
loop_
_entity_poly.entity_id
_entity_poly.type
_entity_poly.pdbx_seq_one_letter_code
_entity_poly.pdbx_strand_id
1 'polypeptide(L)'
;DENVIALFPKEARTLNRLARRNLAGHLHGPVLEIDDRHFQAGDRIVLLGAKPVFVDIEADTFSSLVKQATRLKIVSQERIIDELNKIIMSPLPSYGFKLLFHSGLLKQFFPEMVALHGVEYVGNNAHKDNFFHTLQVLDNVAKTSDDLWLRWAAIMHDIAKPATKRYDKTHGWTFHGHEEKGARMTPAIFRRLKLPMDERMAYVQKLVRLHLRPIPLAKEVTDSAVRRLLFEAGDAIEDLMKLCRADITSKNLAKVDKFLRNFDLVEQKMKEVEAKDHVRNFQPPVTGDEIIRMFNLPPGKIIGELKEAVKEAILEGEIANDRDEALGLLRKVAGEKGIVEVSGEL
;
A
#
# COMPACT_ATOMS: atom_id res chain seq x y z
N ASP A 1 29.21 -27.92 -1.61
CA ASP A 1 29.23 -26.99 -2.76
C ASP A 1 27.91 -27.15 -3.50
N GLU A 2 26.98 -26.23 -3.23
CA GLU A 2 25.67 -26.26 -3.86
C GLU A 2 25.76 -25.64 -5.25
N ASN A 3 25.48 -26.42 -6.27
CA ASN A 3 25.39 -25.92 -7.65
C ASN A 3 24.16 -25.03 -7.78
N VAL A 4 24.39 -23.73 -7.79
CA VAL A 4 23.38 -22.70 -8.01
C VAL A 4 23.43 -22.30 -9.50
N ILE A 5 22.32 -22.44 -10.21
CA ILE A 5 22.28 -22.18 -11.66
C ILE A 5 21.10 -21.30 -12.02
N ALA A 6 21.38 -20.34 -12.90
CA ALA A 6 20.38 -19.43 -13.44
C ALA A 6 19.78 -19.96 -14.76
N LEU A 7 18.45 -20.01 -14.85
CA LEU A 7 17.71 -20.40 -16.05
C LEU A 7 16.80 -19.27 -16.55
N PHE A 8 16.60 -19.20 -17.86
CA PHE A 8 15.63 -18.30 -18.48
C PHE A 8 14.19 -18.85 -18.37
N PRO A 9 13.14 -18.00 -18.41
CA PRO A 9 11.76 -18.43 -18.19
C PRO A 9 11.23 -19.54 -19.10
N LYS A 10 11.82 -19.68 -20.30
CA LYS A 10 11.45 -20.73 -21.26
C LYS A 10 11.97 -22.09 -20.82
N GLU A 11 13.19 -22.12 -20.30
CA GLU A 11 13.89 -23.31 -19.84
C GLU A 11 13.31 -23.84 -18.53
N ALA A 12 12.94 -22.93 -17.61
CA ALA A 12 12.24 -23.29 -16.39
C ALA A 12 10.87 -23.92 -16.65
N ARG A 13 10.12 -23.46 -17.66
CA ARG A 13 8.86 -24.11 -18.07
C ARG A 13 9.09 -25.51 -18.60
N THR A 14 10.20 -25.72 -19.26
CA THR A 14 10.58 -27.04 -19.80
C THR A 14 10.99 -27.96 -18.65
N LEU A 15 11.80 -27.49 -17.69
CA LEU A 15 12.15 -28.22 -16.47
C LEU A 15 10.93 -28.59 -15.63
N ASN A 16 10.02 -27.66 -15.36
CA ASN A 16 8.79 -27.94 -14.63
C ASN A 16 7.89 -28.95 -15.34
N ARG A 17 7.89 -28.96 -16.69
CA ARG A 17 7.16 -29.96 -17.47
C ARG A 17 7.80 -31.33 -17.39
N LEU A 18 9.13 -31.40 -17.40
CA LEU A 18 9.90 -32.64 -17.24
C LEU A 18 9.80 -33.18 -15.81
N ALA A 19 9.94 -32.33 -14.80
CA ALA A 19 9.78 -32.70 -13.40
C ALA A 19 8.38 -33.26 -13.12
N ARG A 20 7.31 -32.64 -13.63
CA ARG A 20 5.94 -33.17 -13.50
C ARG A 20 5.70 -34.49 -14.20
N ARG A 21 6.40 -34.76 -15.32
CA ARG A 21 6.35 -36.07 -15.99
C ARG A 21 7.10 -37.17 -15.24
N ASN A 22 8.17 -36.82 -14.54
CA ASN A 22 9.03 -37.78 -13.83
C ASN A 22 8.52 -38.12 -12.43
N LEU A 23 7.74 -37.21 -11.77
CA LEU A 23 7.04 -37.50 -10.51
C LEU A 23 5.94 -38.56 -10.66
N ALA A 24 5.54 -38.89 -11.89
CA ALA A 24 4.57 -39.97 -12.18
C ALA A 24 5.17 -41.38 -12.33
N GLY A 25 6.48 -41.57 -12.23
CA GLY A 25 7.10 -42.91 -12.30
C GLY A 25 8.62 -42.88 -12.54
N HIS A 26 9.35 -43.35 -11.56
CA HIS A 26 10.75 -43.86 -11.57
C HIS A 26 11.94 -42.91 -11.49
N LEU A 27 12.88 -43.31 -10.66
CA LEU A 27 14.12 -42.71 -10.17
C LEU A 27 15.23 -42.44 -11.23
N HIS A 28 14.95 -42.50 -12.50
CA HIS A 28 15.91 -42.19 -13.58
C HIS A 28 15.25 -41.26 -14.59
N GLY A 29 15.15 -39.98 -14.23
CA GLY A 29 14.66 -38.95 -15.13
C GLY A 29 15.70 -38.52 -16.20
N PRO A 30 15.24 -37.93 -17.32
CA PRO A 30 16.13 -37.40 -18.34
C PRO A 30 17.03 -36.31 -17.76
N VAL A 31 18.28 -36.32 -18.12
CA VAL A 31 19.25 -35.25 -17.88
C VAL A 31 18.89 -34.09 -18.77
N LEU A 32 18.81 -32.89 -18.19
CA LEU A 32 18.64 -31.64 -18.94
C LEU A 32 20.02 -31.03 -19.19
N GLU A 33 20.32 -30.76 -20.44
CA GLU A 33 21.55 -30.10 -20.86
C GLU A 33 21.27 -28.64 -21.20
N ILE A 34 21.96 -27.71 -20.53
CA ILE A 34 21.90 -26.27 -20.78
C ILE A 34 23.32 -25.74 -20.76
N ASP A 35 23.75 -25.14 -21.85
CA ASP A 35 25.10 -24.57 -21.98
C ASP A 35 26.21 -25.54 -21.54
N ASP A 36 26.22 -26.75 -22.07
CA ASP A 36 27.17 -27.85 -21.78
C ASP A 36 27.16 -28.34 -20.30
N ARG A 37 26.12 -28.05 -19.55
CA ARG A 37 25.95 -28.56 -18.18
C ARG A 37 24.77 -29.51 -18.08
N HIS A 38 24.99 -30.58 -17.33
CA HIS A 38 24.00 -31.64 -17.13
C HIS A 38 23.31 -31.48 -15.77
N PHE A 39 21.99 -31.52 -15.74
CA PHE A 39 21.16 -31.39 -14.52
C PHE A 39 20.29 -32.62 -14.33
N GLN A 40 20.22 -33.09 -13.09
CA GLN A 40 19.37 -34.22 -12.69
C GLN A 40 18.21 -33.74 -11.80
N ALA A 41 17.18 -34.56 -11.70
CA ALA A 41 16.07 -34.30 -10.77
C ALA A 41 16.61 -34.27 -9.34
N GLY A 42 16.43 -33.14 -8.63
CA GLY A 42 16.94 -32.90 -7.28
C GLY A 42 18.02 -31.82 -7.19
N ASP A 43 18.57 -31.34 -8.29
CA ASP A 43 19.53 -30.24 -8.28
C ASP A 43 18.87 -28.92 -7.91
N ARG A 44 19.50 -28.17 -7.00
CA ARG A 44 19.05 -26.82 -6.63
C ARG A 44 19.50 -25.83 -7.69
N ILE A 45 18.54 -25.15 -8.30
CA ILE A 45 18.79 -24.15 -9.34
C ILE A 45 18.41 -22.78 -8.76
N VAL A 46 19.39 -21.89 -8.61
CA VAL A 46 19.19 -20.48 -8.24
C VAL A 46 19.48 -19.61 -9.45
N LEU A 47 18.59 -18.71 -9.75
CA LEU A 47 18.71 -17.82 -10.91
C LEU A 47 19.35 -16.51 -10.52
N LEU A 48 20.44 -16.20 -11.22
CA LEU A 48 21.09 -14.91 -11.20
C LEU A 48 20.79 -14.19 -12.52
N GLY A 49 19.76 -13.34 -12.52
CA GLY A 49 19.43 -12.54 -13.71
C GLY A 49 18.04 -11.89 -13.66
N ALA A 50 17.80 -10.96 -14.55
CA ALA A 50 16.70 -9.99 -14.53
C ALA A 50 15.26 -10.54 -14.66
N LYS A 51 15.03 -11.86 -14.62
CA LYS A 51 13.66 -12.43 -14.62
C LYS A 51 13.57 -13.60 -13.65
N PRO A 52 12.58 -13.59 -12.75
CA PRO A 52 12.43 -14.63 -11.74
C PRO A 52 12.04 -15.96 -12.38
N VAL A 53 12.77 -17.00 -12.06
CA VAL A 53 12.32 -18.36 -12.27
C VAL A 53 11.97 -18.95 -10.91
N PHE A 54 10.82 -19.59 -10.86
CA PHE A 54 10.34 -20.22 -9.65
C PHE A 54 10.91 -21.62 -9.57
N VAL A 55 11.65 -21.88 -8.51
CA VAL A 55 12.02 -23.24 -8.11
C VAL A 55 10.95 -23.72 -7.15
N ASP A 56 10.15 -24.71 -7.55
CA ASP A 56 9.20 -25.34 -6.65
C ASP A 56 9.96 -26.05 -5.53
N ILE A 57 9.50 -25.88 -4.30
CA ILE A 57 10.01 -26.64 -3.16
C ILE A 57 9.58 -28.10 -3.37
N GLU A 58 10.54 -29.02 -3.20
CA GLU A 58 10.26 -30.46 -3.27
C GLU A 58 9.16 -30.83 -2.27
N ALA A 59 8.29 -31.77 -2.68
CA ALA A 59 7.06 -32.09 -1.96
C ALA A 59 7.28 -32.56 -0.50
N ASP A 60 8.31 -33.36 -0.25
CA ASP A 60 8.62 -33.84 1.11
C ASP A 60 9.21 -32.72 1.98
N THR A 61 10.01 -31.83 1.40
CA THR A 61 10.51 -30.63 2.05
C THR A 61 9.36 -29.70 2.42
N PHE A 62 8.41 -29.47 1.50
CA PHE A 62 7.23 -28.65 1.76
C PHE A 62 6.33 -29.28 2.84
N SER A 63 6.10 -30.61 2.78
CA SER A 63 5.36 -31.33 3.81
C SER A 63 6.01 -31.19 5.21
N SER A 64 7.34 -31.22 5.26
CA SER A 64 8.10 -31.02 6.49
C SER A 64 7.97 -29.59 7.02
N LEU A 65 7.97 -28.58 6.14
CA LEU A 65 7.70 -27.17 6.52
C LEU A 65 6.31 -27.02 7.16
N VAL A 66 5.28 -27.60 6.54
CA VAL A 66 3.91 -27.56 7.08
C VAL A 66 3.85 -28.18 8.48
N LYS A 67 4.44 -29.37 8.66
CA LYS A 67 4.46 -30.09 9.97
C LYS A 67 5.20 -29.30 11.05
N GLN A 68 6.21 -28.53 10.66
CA GLN A 68 7.08 -27.83 11.59
C GLN A 68 6.83 -26.31 11.66
N ALA A 69 5.79 -25.81 11.01
CA ALA A 69 5.51 -24.37 10.93
C ALA A 69 5.47 -23.67 12.29
N THR A 70 4.97 -24.34 13.33
CA THR A 70 4.92 -23.80 14.70
C THR A 70 6.30 -23.57 15.33
N ARG A 71 7.36 -24.23 14.83
CA ARG A 71 8.74 -24.02 15.31
C ARG A 71 9.27 -22.64 14.92
N LEU A 72 8.62 -21.93 13.98
CA LEU A 72 9.00 -20.55 13.68
C LEU A 72 8.98 -19.63 14.90
N LYS A 73 8.20 -19.98 15.93
CA LYS A 73 8.13 -19.24 17.22
C LYS A 73 9.46 -19.17 17.98
N ILE A 74 10.43 -20.06 17.70
CA ILE A 74 11.76 -20.02 18.33
C ILE A 74 12.70 -19.04 17.63
N VAL A 75 12.35 -18.58 16.43
CA VAL A 75 13.12 -17.59 15.66
C VAL A 75 12.73 -16.19 16.11
N SER A 76 13.71 -15.31 16.28
CA SER A 76 13.42 -13.92 16.65
C SER A 76 12.63 -13.21 15.54
N GLN A 77 11.75 -12.29 15.94
CA GLN A 77 10.88 -11.57 15.02
C GLN A 77 11.69 -10.71 14.03
N GLU A 78 12.84 -10.18 14.48
CA GLU A 78 13.76 -9.40 13.65
C GLU A 78 14.27 -10.23 12.47
N ARG A 79 14.71 -11.47 12.71
CA ARG A 79 15.17 -12.37 11.64
C ARG A 79 14.06 -12.76 10.68
N ILE A 80 12.84 -12.99 11.21
CA ILE A 80 11.67 -13.30 10.37
C ILE A 80 11.39 -12.13 9.43
N ILE A 81 11.45 -10.90 9.93
CA ILE A 81 11.15 -9.71 9.15
C ILE A 81 12.26 -9.40 8.13
N ASP A 82 13.51 -9.65 8.46
CA ASP A 82 14.61 -9.49 7.50
C ASP A 82 14.42 -10.41 6.28
N GLU A 83 14.05 -11.69 6.51
CA GLU A 83 13.76 -12.61 5.41
C GLU A 83 12.46 -12.26 4.67
N LEU A 84 11.43 -11.80 5.38
CA LEU A 84 10.19 -11.34 4.74
C LEU A 84 10.44 -10.11 3.85
N ASN A 85 11.27 -9.16 4.28
CA ASN A 85 11.65 -8.00 3.46
C ASN A 85 12.37 -8.42 2.18
N LYS A 86 13.21 -9.45 2.21
CA LYS A 86 13.84 -10.02 0.99
C LYS A 86 12.79 -10.60 0.04
N ILE A 87 11.78 -11.30 0.58
CA ILE A 87 10.65 -11.81 -0.21
C ILE A 87 9.87 -10.63 -0.83
N ILE A 88 9.56 -9.59 -0.04
CA ILE A 88 8.85 -8.40 -0.49
C ILE A 88 9.63 -7.70 -1.62
N MET A 89 10.96 -7.64 -1.51
CA MET A 89 11.83 -7.01 -2.51
C MET A 89 12.13 -7.88 -3.72
N SER A 90 11.69 -9.12 -3.73
CA SER A 90 11.85 -9.98 -4.90
C SER A 90 11.03 -9.46 -6.10
N PRO A 91 11.39 -9.85 -7.33
CA PRO A 91 10.65 -9.45 -8.55
C PRO A 91 9.20 -9.95 -8.61
N LEU A 92 8.87 -11.04 -7.90
CA LEU A 92 7.51 -11.59 -7.81
C LEU A 92 7.20 -12.04 -6.38
N PRO A 93 6.98 -11.09 -5.47
CA PRO A 93 6.80 -11.37 -4.04
C PRO A 93 5.59 -12.25 -3.74
N SER A 94 4.55 -12.23 -4.59
CA SER A 94 3.36 -13.06 -4.41
C SER A 94 3.68 -14.56 -4.30
N TYR A 95 4.73 -15.01 -4.96
CA TYR A 95 5.13 -16.41 -4.91
C TYR A 95 5.60 -16.81 -3.49
N GLY A 96 6.49 -16.03 -2.91
CA GLY A 96 6.95 -16.27 -1.53
C GLY A 96 5.81 -16.19 -0.50
N PHE A 97 4.92 -15.21 -0.65
CA PHE A 97 3.73 -15.12 0.22
C PHE A 97 2.79 -16.31 0.09
N LYS A 98 2.59 -16.86 -1.12
CA LYS A 98 1.80 -18.09 -1.32
C LYS A 98 2.44 -19.29 -0.63
N LEU A 99 3.76 -19.44 -0.73
CA LEU A 99 4.49 -20.49 -0.01
C LEU A 99 4.35 -20.35 1.51
N LEU A 100 4.54 -19.14 2.05
CA LEU A 100 4.35 -18.85 3.47
C LEU A 100 2.91 -19.10 3.93
N PHE A 101 1.92 -18.80 3.10
CA PHE A 101 0.51 -19.04 3.40
C PHE A 101 0.19 -20.53 3.41
N HIS A 102 0.51 -21.26 2.34
CA HIS A 102 0.18 -22.68 2.22
C HIS A 102 0.96 -23.57 3.19
N SER A 103 2.17 -23.17 3.58
CA SER A 103 2.94 -23.86 4.63
C SER A 103 2.46 -23.57 6.05
N GLY A 104 1.56 -22.59 6.24
CA GLY A 104 1.09 -22.15 7.55
C GLY A 104 2.11 -21.30 8.33
N LEU A 105 3.27 -20.98 7.73
CA LEU A 105 4.28 -20.12 8.33
C LEU A 105 3.76 -18.68 8.49
N LEU A 106 3.07 -18.13 7.49
CA LEU A 106 2.55 -16.76 7.52
C LEU A 106 1.64 -16.54 8.74
N LYS A 107 0.82 -17.52 9.11
CA LYS A 107 -0.08 -17.45 10.25
C LYS A 107 0.65 -17.29 11.59
N GLN A 108 1.90 -17.75 11.69
CA GLN A 108 2.66 -17.72 12.93
C GLN A 108 3.12 -16.30 13.32
N PHE A 109 3.31 -15.42 12.35
CA PHE A 109 3.82 -14.07 12.60
C PHE A 109 2.97 -12.94 12.01
N PHE A 110 2.18 -13.22 10.95
CA PHE A 110 1.33 -12.19 10.30
C PHE A 110 -0.11 -12.68 10.08
N PRO A 111 -0.85 -12.96 11.16
CA PRO A 111 -2.21 -13.50 11.10
C PRO A 111 -3.21 -12.57 10.40
N GLU A 112 -3.02 -11.24 10.46
CA GLU A 112 -3.92 -10.29 9.77
C GLU A 112 -3.86 -10.45 8.26
N MET A 113 -2.68 -10.73 7.70
CA MET A 113 -2.55 -11.00 6.27
C MET A 113 -3.26 -12.30 5.89
N VAL A 114 -3.19 -13.33 6.75
CA VAL A 114 -3.92 -14.59 6.54
C VAL A 114 -5.44 -14.38 6.63
N ALA A 115 -5.91 -13.48 7.49
CA ALA A 115 -7.33 -13.18 7.65
C ALA A 115 -7.97 -12.54 6.40
N LEU A 116 -7.16 -12.00 5.47
CA LEU A 116 -7.65 -11.51 4.18
C LEU A 116 -8.15 -12.62 3.26
N HIS A 117 -7.71 -13.87 3.50
CA HIS A 117 -8.09 -15.01 2.67
C HIS A 117 -9.52 -15.46 2.93
N GLY A 118 -10.19 -15.87 1.87
CA GLY A 118 -11.52 -16.44 1.88
C GLY A 118 -12.53 -15.60 1.13
N VAL A 119 -13.52 -16.28 0.60
CA VAL A 119 -14.65 -15.68 -0.13
C VAL A 119 -15.92 -16.18 0.53
N GLU A 120 -16.78 -15.26 0.92
CA GLU A 120 -18.11 -15.60 1.44
C GLU A 120 -19.18 -15.34 0.38
N TYR A 121 -20.15 -16.21 0.34
CA TYR A 121 -21.27 -16.15 -0.59
C TYR A 121 -22.56 -15.87 0.17
N VAL A 122 -23.35 -14.94 -0.37
CA VAL A 122 -24.75 -14.72 0.04
C VAL A 122 -25.58 -14.77 -1.24
N GLY A 123 -26.28 -15.87 -1.46
CA GLY A 123 -26.90 -16.18 -2.75
C GLY A 123 -25.83 -16.23 -3.85
N ASN A 124 -26.03 -15.44 -4.92
CA ASN A 124 -25.09 -15.34 -6.04
C ASN A 124 -24.03 -14.23 -5.85
N ASN A 125 -24.04 -13.53 -4.73
CA ASN A 125 -23.12 -12.44 -4.46
C ASN A 125 -21.90 -12.94 -3.68
N ALA A 126 -20.71 -12.75 -4.24
CA ALA A 126 -19.42 -13.04 -3.61
C ALA A 126 -18.53 -11.81 -3.67
N HIS A 127 -17.61 -11.67 -2.70
CA HIS A 127 -16.53 -10.70 -2.79
C HIS A 127 -15.27 -11.36 -3.37
N LYS A 128 -14.33 -10.55 -3.86
CA LYS A 128 -12.99 -11.03 -4.22
C LYS A 128 -12.28 -11.58 -2.99
N ASP A 129 -11.42 -12.57 -3.20
CA ASP A 129 -10.45 -12.97 -2.18
C ASP A 129 -9.43 -11.84 -2.00
N ASN A 130 -9.45 -11.21 -0.83
CA ASN A 130 -8.63 -10.04 -0.56
C ASN A 130 -7.15 -10.40 -0.38
N PHE A 131 -6.80 -11.62 0.03
CA PHE A 131 -5.43 -12.08 0.12
C PHE A 131 -4.77 -12.13 -1.27
N PHE A 132 -5.38 -12.84 -2.21
CA PHE A 132 -4.84 -12.93 -3.56
C PHE A 132 -4.89 -11.60 -4.30
N HIS A 133 -5.89 -10.76 -4.01
CA HIS A 133 -5.92 -9.39 -4.51
C HIS A 133 -4.73 -8.58 -4.02
N THR A 134 -4.46 -8.58 -2.71
CA THR A 134 -3.32 -7.88 -2.12
C THR A 134 -1.98 -8.36 -2.71
N LEU A 135 -1.83 -9.67 -2.94
CA LEU A 135 -0.64 -10.20 -3.60
C LEU A 135 -0.49 -9.70 -5.05
N GLN A 136 -1.58 -9.58 -5.78
CA GLN A 136 -1.54 -9.02 -7.13
C GLN A 136 -1.16 -7.54 -7.13
N VAL A 137 -1.69 -6.75 -6.18
CA VAL A 137 -1.30 -5.34 -5.99
C VAL A 137 0.18 -5.23 -5.66
N LEU A 138 0.69 -6.08 -4.77
CA LEU A 138 2.10 -6.12 -4.42
C LEU A 138 2.99 -6.43 -5.63
N ASP A 139 2.62 -7.42 -6.46
CA ASP A 139 3.34 -7.73 -7.70
C ASP A 139 3.29 -6.57 -8.71
N ASN A 140 2.18 -5.84 -8.76
CA ASN A 140 2.05 -4.68 -9.64
C ASN A 140 2.95 -3.53 -9.17
N VAL A 141 3.01 -3.26 -7.86
CA VAL A 141 3.96 -2.28 -7.29
C VAL A 141 5.40 -2.70 -7.55
N ALA A 142 5.72 -3.99 -7.39
CA ALA A 142 7.07 -4.50 -7.62
C ALA A 142 7.59 -4.29 -9.04
N LYS A 143 6.71 -4.13 -10.03
CA LYS A 143 7.09 -3.82 -11.43
C LYS A 143 7.44 -2.34 -11.63
N THR A 144 7.01 -1.46 -10.75
CA THR A 144 7.09 0.00 -10.94
C THR A 144 7.92 0.71 -9.88
N SER A 145 8.27 0.02 -8.79
CA SER A 145 9.03 0.61 -7.69
C SER A 145 9.86 -0.43 -6.92
N ASP A 146 11.08 -0.04 -6.58
CA ASP A 146 11.97 -0.77 -5.69
C ASP A 146 11.95 -0.21 -4.25
N ASP A 147 10.98 0.62 -3.91
CA ASP A 147 10.81 1.13 -2.57
C ASP A 147 10.12 0.08 -1.68
N LEU A 148 10.81 -0.34 -0.61
CA LEU A 148 10.33 -1.34 0.34
C LEU A 148 9.05 -0.87 1.05
N TRP A 149 8.96 0.43 1.38
CA TRP A 149 7.85 0.94 2.19
C TRP A 149 6.59 1.13 1.34
N LEU A 150 6.74 1.45 0.05
CA LEU A 150 5.62 1.41 -0.90
C LEU A 150 5.10 -0.03 -1.08
N ARG A 151 5.98 -1.02 -1.14
CA ARG A 151 5.58 -2.44 -1.17
C ARG A 151 4.90 -2.87 0.13
N TRP A 152 5.35 -2.37 1.29
CA TRP A 152 4.63 -2.55 2.56
C TRP A 152 3.26 -1.86 2.54
N ALA A 153 3.14 -0.68 1.96
CA ALA A 153 1.84 -0.02 1.80
C ALA A 153 0.89 -0.86 0.93
N ALA A 154 1.39 -1.49 -0.13
CA ALA A 154 0.61 -2.45 -0.94
C ALA A 154 0.14 -3.67 -0.15
N ILE A 155 0.95 -4.20 0.79
CA ILE A 155 0.54 -5.29 1.68
C ILE A 155 -0.54 -4.84 2.66
N MET A 156 -0.43 -3.60 3.14
CA MET A 156 -1.24 -3.07 4.24
C MET A 156 -2.52 -2.36 3.81
N HIS A 157 -2.66 -1.96 2.52
CA HIS A 157 -3.76 -1.08 2.08
C HIS A 157 -5.15 -1.64 2.44
N ASP A 158 -5.34 -2.93 2.30
CA ASP A 158 -6.59 -3.65 2.53
C ASP A 158 -6.64 -4.43 3.85
N ILE A 159 -5.64 -4.31 4.72
CA ILE A 159 -5.46 -5.17 5.90
C ILE A 159 -6.65 -5.20 6.86
N ALA A 160 -7.47 -4.15 6.86
CA ALA A 160 -8.64 -4.05 7.73
C ALA A 160 -9.95 -4.52 7.08
N LYS A 161 -9.96 -4.97 5.82
CA LYS A 161 -11.18 -5.45 5.16
C LYS A 161 -11.90 -6.55 5.94
N PRO A 162 -11.21 -7.56 6.52
CA PRO A 162 -11.90 -8.57 7.33
C PRO A 162 -12.64 -7.98 8.53
N ALA A 163 -12.07 -6.94 9.14
CA ALA A 163 -12.62 -6.31 10.34
C ALA A 163 -13.70 -5.26 10.05
N THR A 164 -13.91 -4.88 8.78
CA THR A 164 -14.93 -3.92 8.34
C THR A 164 -15.96 -4.53 7.40
N LYS A 165 -15.80 -5.81 7.11
CA LYS A 165 -16.68 -6.54 6.21
C LYS A 165 -18.12 -6.57 6.73
N ARG A 166 -19.07 -6.18 5.90
CA ARG A 166 -20.50 -6.23 6.15
C ARG A 166 -21.26 -6.61 4.89
N TYR A 167 -22.38 -7.27 5.04
CA TYR A 167 -23.29 -7.53 3.94
C TYR A 167 -24.49 -6.57 4.02
N ASP A 168 -24.69 -5.84 2.94
CA ASP A 168 -25.84 -4.95 2.74
C ASP A 168 -26.76 -5.56 1.69
N LYS A 169 -28.08 -5.57 1.93
CA LYS A 169 -29.07 -6.19 1.02
C LYS A 169 -29.13 -5.50 -0.35
N THR A 170 -28.81 -4.20 -0.41
CA THR A 170 -28.90 -3.38 -1.61
C THR A 170 -27.55 -3.39 -2.38
N HIS A 171 -26.44 -3.28 -1.64
CA HIS A 171 -25.11 -3.07 -2.20
C HIS A 171 -24.22 -4.33 -2.19
N GLY A 172 -24.67 -5.43 -1.56
CA GLY A 172 -23.90 -6.63 -1.38
C GLY A 172 -22.80 -6.47 -0.31
N TRP A 173 -21.65 -7.09 -0.52
CA TRP A 173 -20.52 -7.01 0.40
C TRP A 173 -19.89 -5.61 0.38
N THR A 174 -19.73 -5.02 1.56
CA THR A 174 -19.14 -3.70 1.76
C THR A 174 -18.00 -3.75 2.79
N PHE A 175 -17.05 -2.82 2.67
CA PHE A 175 -15.86 -2.73 3.52
C PHE A 175 -15.59 -1.28 3.94
N HIS A 176 -16.64 -0.48 4.16
CA HIS A 176 -16.50 0.95 4.45
C HIS A 176 -15.60 1.21 5.66
N GLY A 177 -14.71 2.19 5.51
CA GLY A 177 -13.80 2.64 6.56
C GLY A 177 -12.60 1.71 6.79
N HIS A 178 -12.33 0.76 5.86
CA HIS A 178 -11.16 -0.12 6.00
C HIS A 178 -9.85 0.66 5.87
N GLU A 179 -9.80 1.74 5.12
CA GLU A 179 -8.66 2.64 4.97
C GLU A 179 -8.30 3.30 6.31
N GLU A 180 -9.27 3.87 7.01
CA GLU A 180 -9.07 4.47 8.33
C GLU A 180 -8.72 3.43 9.40
N LYS A 181 -9.43 2.30 9.39
CA LYS A 181 -9.15 1.21 10.33
C LYS A 181 -7.79 0.58 10.07
N GLY A 182 -7.42 0.38 8.82
CA GLY A 182 -6.10 -0.13 8.41
C GLY A 182 -4.97 0.79 8.85
N ALA A 183 -5.13 2.10 8.64
CA ALA A 183 -4.19 3.09 9.12
C ALA A 183 -4.01 3.04 10.66
N ARG A 184 -5.10 2.85 11.42
CA ARG A 184 -5.01 2.68 12.89
C ARG A 184 -4.38 1.36 13.32
N MET A 185 -4.51 0.31 12.52
CA MET A 185 -3.88 -1.00 12.79
C MET A 185 -2.37 -0.98 12.48
N THR A 186 -1.91 -0.15 11.56
CA THR A 186 -0.51 -0.11 11.09
C THR A 186 0.51 -0.01 12.22
N PRO A 187 0.41 0.92 13.21
CA PRO A 187 1.40 1.01 14.27
C PRO A 187 1.50 -0.25 15.16
N ALA A 188 0.38 -0.91 15.43
CA ALA A 188 0.36 -2.13 16.22
C ALA A 188 1.00 -3.31 15.48
N ILE A 189 0.72 -3.43 14.17
CA ILE A 189 1.31 -4.46 13.32
C ILE A 189 2.82 -4.22 13.17
N PHE A 190 3.27 -3.01 12.89
CA PHE A 190 4.68 -2.64 12.75
C PHE A 190 5.46 -2.96 14.04
N ARG A 191 4.93 -2.56 15.20
CA ARG A 191 5.56 -2.85 16.50
C ARG A 191 5.70 -4.35 16.74
N ARG A 192 4.65 -5.13 16.48
CA ARG A 192 4.67 -6.59 16.66
C ARG A 192 5.64 -7.27 15.70
N LEU A 193 5.69 -6.82 14.44
CA LEU A 193 6.59 -7.32 13.40
C LEU A 193 8.03 -6.79 13.57
N LYS A 194 8.30 -5.92 14.55
CA LYS A 194 9.62 -5.28 14.74
C LYS A 194 10.07 -4.43 13.53
N LEU A 195 9.12 -3.88 12.80
CA LEU A 195 9.37 -2.89 11.78
C LEU A 195 9.66 -1.51 12.41
N PRO A 196 10.34 -0.59 11.69
CA PRO A 196 10.62 0.75 12.18
C PRO A 196 9.35 1.51 12.58
N MET A 197 9.43 2.27 13.70
CA MET A 197 8.32 3.06 14.24
C MET A 197 8.51 4.57 14.02
N ASP A 198 9.20 4.94 12.96
CA ASP A 198 9.57 6.30 12.56
C ASP A 198 8.73 6.80 11.36
N GLU A 199 9.30 7.72 10.57
CA GLU A 199 8.67 8.28 9.35
C GLU A 199 8.26 7.22 8.33
N ARG A 200 8.94 6.09 8.28
CA ARG A 200 8.61 4.95 7.39
C ARG A 200 7.26 4.34 7.76
N MET A 201 7.00 4.15 9.05
CA MET A 201 5.69 3.70 9.54
C MET A 201 4.61 4.74 9.24
N ALA A 202 4.90 6.04 9.49
CA ALA A 202 3.97 7.13 9.21
C ALA A 202 3.64 7.24 7.71
N TYR A 203 4.64 7.02 6.84
CA TYR A 203 4.47 6.96 5.39
C TYR A 203 3.53 5.83 4.97
N VAL A 204 3.78 4.59 5.43
CA VAL A 204 2.89 3.46 5.12
C VAL A 204 1.47 3.71 5.64
N GLN A 205 1.33 4.21 6.87
CA GLN A 205 0.05 4.55 7.46
C GLN A 205 -0.71 5.61 6.64
N LYS A 206 0.00 6.63 6.15
CA LYS A 206 -0.55 7.68 5.27
C LYS A 206 -1.08 7.07 3.97
N LEU A 207 -0.28 6.26 3.28
CA LEU A 207 -0.70 5.61 2.03
C LEU A 207 -1.91 4.69 2.23
N VAL A 208 -1.94 3.91 3.30
CA VAL A 208 -3.09 3.07 3.66
C VAL A 208 -4.36 3.91 3.87
N ARG A 209 -4.25 5.05 4.56
CA ARG A 209 -5.39 5.94 4.78
C ARG A 209 -5.91 6.56 3.49
N LEU A 210 -5.02 6.92 2.58
CA LEU A 210 -5.35 7.74 1.41
C LEU A 210 -5.62 6.92 0.14
N HIS A 211 -5.37 5.60 0.11
CA HIS A 211 -5.37 4.81 -1.12
C HIS A 211 -6.71 4.84 -1.89
N LEU A 212 -7.83 5.13 -1.23
CA LEU A 212 -9.12 5.26 -1.89
C LEU A 212 -9.41 6.69 -2.38
N ARG A 213 -8.65 7.72 -1.93
CA ARG A 213 -8.94 9.13 -2.23
C ARG A 213 -8.84 9.49 -3.72
N PRO A 214 -7.88 8.97 -4.51
CA PRO A 214 -7.80 9.26 -5.94
C PRO A 214 -8.94 8.68 -6.77
N ILE A 215 -9.63 7.63 -6.30
CA ILE A 215 -10.67 6.92 -7.06
C ILE A 215 -11.89 7.80 -7.39
N PRO A 216 -12.51 8.52 -6.43
CA PRO A 216 -13.60 9.44 -6.72
C PRO A 216 -13.17 10.59 -7.64
N LEU A 217 -11.94 11.11 -7.48
CA LEU A 217 -11.40 12.17 -8.34
C LEU A 217 -11.35 11.77 -9.82
N ALA A 218 -11.14 10.49 -10.10
CA ALA A 218 -11.17 9.97 -11.46
C ALA A 218 -12.57 10.05 -12.14
N LYS A 219 -13.64 10.32 -11.37
CA LYS A 219 -15.00 10.50 -11.90
C LYS A 219 -15.36 11.98 -12.06
N GLU A 220 -15.00 12.78 -11.08
CA GLU A 220 -15.26 14.22 -11.04
C GLU A 220 -14.08 14.93 -10.39
N VAL A 221 -13.30 15.62 -11.20
CA VAL A 221 -12.05 16.28 -10.76
C VAL A 221 -12.33 17.75 -10.49
N THR A 222 -12.48 18.11 -9.22
CA THR A 222 -12.57 19.52 -8.78
C THR A 222 -11.23 20.01 -8.25
N ASP A 223 -10.91 21.30 -8.42
CA ASP A 223 -9.68 21.89 -7.92
C ASP A 223 -9.54 21.73 -6.40
N SER A 224 -10.62 21.93 -5.64
CA SER A 224 -10.60 21.79 -4.18
C SER A 224 -10.30 20.36 -3.74
N ALA A 225 -10.88 19.36 -4.39
CA ALA A 225 -10.60 17.96 -4.08
C ALA A 225 -9.15 17.58 -4.41
N VAL A 226 -8.58 18.14 -5.49
CA VAL A 226 -7.16 17.95 -5.85
C VAL A 226 -6.25 18.66 -4.84
N ARG A 227 -6.56 19.93 -4.42
CA ARG A 227 -5.78 20.62 -3.38
C ARG A 227 -5.75 19.83 -2.08
N ARG A 228 -6.91 19.30 -1.65
CA ARG A 228 -7.00 18.46 -0.45
C ARG A 228 -6.12 17.21 -0.58
N LEU A 229 -6.17 16.51 -1.72
CA LEU A 229 -5.35 15.33 -1.93
C LEU A 229 -3.85 15.65 -1.92
N LEU A 230 -3.43 16.72 -2.62
CA LEU A 230 -2.04 17.19 -2.62
C LEU A 230 -1.56 17.56 -1.22
N PHE A 231 -2.38 18.27 -0.45
CA PHE A 231 -2.08 18.65 0.92
C PHE A 231 -1.96 17.43 1.85
N GLU A 232 -2.95 16.51 1.82
CA GLU A 232 -2.96 15.33 2.68
C GLU A 232 -1.82 14.36 2.37
N ALA A 233 -1.54 14.13 1.08
CA ALA A 233 -0.49 13.22 0.64
C ALA A 233 0.91 13.84 0.80
N GLY A 234 1.05 15.15 0.52
CA GLY A 234 2.35 15.82 0.53
C GLY A 234 3.33 15.14 -0.44
N ASP A 235 4.55 14.90 0.03
CA ASP A 235 5.61 14.27 -0.79
C ASP A 235 5.32 12.81 -1.17
N ALA A 236 4.34 12.17 -0.53
CA ALA A 236 3.95 10.81 -0.85
C ALA A 236 2.95 10.70 -2.02
N ILE A 237 2.59 11.81 -2.70
CA ILE A 237 1.53 11.83 -3.72
C ILE A 237 1.85 10.92 -4.92
N GLU A 238 3.09 10.93 -5.41
CA GLU A 238 3.51 10.10 -6.54
C GLU A 238 3.41 8.61 -6.21
N ASP A 239 3.79 8.23 -5.01
CA ASP A 239 3.72 6.84 -4.55
C ASP A 239 2.28 6.42 -4.23
N LEU A 240 1.46 7.33 -3.73
CA LEU A 240 0.03 7.11 -3.60
C LEU A 240 -0.62 6.80 -4.96
N MET A 241 -0.27 7.53 -6.01
CA MET A 241 -0.77 7.29 -7.36
C MET A 241 -0.28 5.95 -7.92
N LYS A 242 0.99 5.57 -7.67
CA LYS A 242 1.51 4.23 -8.03
C LYS A 242 0.72 3.12 -7.33
N LEU A 243 0.45 3.26 -6.03
CA LEU A 243 -0.34 2.29 -5.26
C LEU A 243 -1.76 2.17 -5.82
N CYS A 244 -2.43 3.29 -6.08
CA CYS A 244 -3.79 3.29 -6.63
C CYS A 244 -3.87 2.67 -8.02
N ARG A 245 -2.87 2.93 -8.89
CA ARG A 245 -2.77 2.27 -10.21
C ARG A 245 -2.56 0.76 -10.07
N ALA A 246 -1.72 0.35 -9.13
CA ALA A 246 -1.43 -1.06 -8.87
C ALA A 246 -2.66 -1.82 -8.33
N ASP A 247 -3.56 -1.14 -7.62
CA ASP A 247 -4.79 -1.70 -7.05
C ASP A 247 -5.87 -2.00 -8.12
N ILE A 248 -5.72 -1.46 -9.34
CA ILE A 248 -6.63 -1.79 -10.45
C ILE A 248 -6.34 -3.20 -10.96
N THR A 249 -7.04 -4.18 -10.42
CA THR A 249 -6.82 -5.62 -10.71
C THR A 249 -8.01 -6.29 -11.40
N SER A 250 -8.78 -5.55 -12.21
CA SER A 250 -9.90 -6.10 -12.95
C SER A 250 -9.43 -7.05 -14.06
N LYS A 251 -10.16 -8.15 -14.27
CA LYS A 251 -9.97 -9.03 -15.44
C LYS A 251 -10.48 -8.41 -16.74
N ASN A 252 -11.29 -7.37 -16.66
CA ASN A 252 -11.81 -6.65 -17.81
C ASN A 252 -10.82 -5.54 -18.23
N LEU A 253 -10.04 -5.79 -19.27
CA LEU A 253 -9.02 -4.88 -19.77
C LEU A 253 -9.60 -3.50 -20.16
N ALA A 254 -10.79 -3.43 -20.76
CA ALA A 254 -11.41 -2.16 -21.11
C ALA A 254 -11.75 -1.31 -19.86
N LYS A 255 -12.13 -1.96 -18.74
CA LYS A 255 -12.29 -1.25 -17.45
C LYS A 255 -10.95 -0.78 -16.90
N VAL A 256 -9.91 -1.61 -16.99
CA VAL A 256 -8.56 -1.25 -16.54
C VAL A 256 -8.08 -0.01 -17.31
N ASP A 257 -8.15 -0.04 -18.64
CA ASP A 257 -7.73 1.08 -19.49
C ASP A 257 -8.51 2.37 -19.19
N LYS A 258 -9.82 2.24 -18.96
CA LYS A 258 -10.65 3.40 -18.58
C LYS A 258 -10.18 4.01 -17.24
N PHE A 259 -9.93 3.19 -16.22
CA PHE A 259 -9.47 3.68 -14.93
C PHE A 259 -8.07 4.30 -15.02
N LEU A 260 -7.15 3.68 -15.77
CA LEU A 260 -5.80 4.21 -15.96
C LEU A 260 -5.83 5.58 -16.63
N ARG A 261 -6.61 5.74 -17.73
CA ARG A 261 -6.80 7.05 -18.38
C ARG A 261 -7.40 8.11 -17.43
N ASN A 262 -8.33 7.71 -16.57
CA ASN A 262 -8.87 8.63 -15.59
C ASN A 262 -7.80 9.09 -14.57
N PHE A 263 -6.90 8.19 -14.15
CA PHE A 263 -5.77 8.58 -13.30
C PHE A 263 -4.78 9.51 -14.02
N ASP A 264 -4.58 9.34 -15.34
CA ASP A 264 -3.75 10.28 -16.12
C ASP A 264 -4.34 11.69 -16.08
N LEU A 265 -5.67 11.83 -16.19
CA LEU A 265 -6.37 13.11 -16.07
C LEU A 265 -6.23 13.71 -14.66
N VAL A 266 -6.32 12.88 -13.61
CA VAL A 266 -6.12 13.33 -12.23
C VAL A 266 -4.69 13.82 -12.03
N GLU A 267 -3.68 13.10 -12.52
CA GLU A 267 -2.27 13.50 -12.43
C GLU A 267 -1.97 14.80 -13.21
N GLN A 268 -2.58 14.96 -14.38
CA GLN A 268 -2.48 16.22 -15.12
C GLN A 268 -3.07 17.37 -14.31
N LYS A 269 -4.26 17.18 -13.75
CA LYS A 269 -4.92 18.20 -12.93
C LYS A 269 -4.14 18.52 -11.65
N MET A 270 -3.52 17.53 -11.03
CA MET A 270 -2.62 17.75 -9.90
C MET A 270 -1.45 18.67 -10.26
N LYS A 271 -0.83 18.48 -11.43
CA LYS A 271 0.27 19.34 -11.90
C LYS A 271 -0.20 20.78 -12.14
N GLU A 272 -1.39 20.95 -12.74
CA GLU A 272 -1.99 22.27 -12.97
C GLU A 272 -2.28 23.02 -11.67
N VAL A 273 -2.92 22.33 -10.71
CA VAL A 273 -3.26 22.91 -9.39
C VAL A 273 -1.99 23.20 -8.59
N GLU A 274 -1.02 22.29 -8.58
CA GLU A 274 0.24 22.49 -7.86
C GLU A 274 1.05 23.67 -8.43
N ALA A 275 1.11 23.80 -9.76
CA ALA A 275 1.79 24.91 -10.40
C ALA A 275 1.15 26.27 -10.11
N LYS A 276 -0.19 26.29 -9.91
CA LYS A 276 -0.96 27.48 -9.62
C LYS A 276 -0.95 27.87 -8.14
N ASP A 277 -1.22 26.90 -7.29
CA ASP A 277 -1.63 27.14 -5.90
C ASP A 277 -0.56 26.73 -4.87
N HIS A 278 0.47 25.97 -5.27
CA HIS A 278 1.60 25.51 -4.42
C HIS A 278 1.14 24.90 -3.09
N VAL A 279 0.12 24.02 -3.14
CA VAL A 279 -0.56 23.52 -1.92
C VAL A 279 0.10 22.29 -1.30
N ARG A 280 1.06 21.65 -1.98
CA ARG A 280 1.80 20.52 -1.44
C ARG A 280 2.64 20.99 -0.24
N ASN A 281 2.40 20.36 0.93
CA ASN A 281 3.10 20.70 2.17
C ASN A 281 2.96 22.17 2.61
N PHE A 282 1.97 22.93 2.09
CA PHE A 282 1.81 24.31 2.51
C PHE A 282 1.51 24.40 4.01
N GLN A 283 1.98 25.49 4.62
CA GLN A 283 1.53 25.90 5.94
C GLN A 283 0.65 27.15 5.78
N PRO A 284 -0.49 27.23 6.49
CA PRO A 284 -1.27 28.47 6.50
C PRO A 284 -0.36 29.65 6.82
N PRO A 285 -0.46 30.76 6.07
CA PRO A 285 0.52 31.86 6.17
C PRO A 285 0.37 32.68 7.47
N VAL A 286 -0.46 32.19 8.41
CA VAL A 286 -0.62 32.73 9.77
C VAL A 286 -0.37 31.63 10.79
N THR A 287 0.54 31.90 11.74
CA THR A 287 0.91 30.95 12.78
C THR A 287 -0.03 31.03 14.01
N GLY A 288 -0.07 29.99 14.83
CA GLY A 288 -0.84 30.01 16.08
C GLY A 288 -0.37 31.10 17.05
N ASP A 289 0.92 31.37 17.11
CA ASP A 289 1.50 32.44 17.96
C ASP A 289 1.10 33.84 17.48
N GLU A 290 0.98 34.04 16.19
CA GLU A 290 0.45 35.28 15.63
C GLU A 290 -1.01 35.47 15.99
N ILE A 291 -1.84 34.42 15.88
CA ILE A 291 -3.26 34.47 16.30
C ILE A 291 -3.38 34.82 17.78
N ILE A 292 -2.56 34.17 18.65
CA ILE A 292 -2.51 34.49 20.08
C ILE A 292 -2.24 35.96 20.31
N ARG A 293 -1.22 36.51 19.64
CA ARG A 293 -0.85 37.94 19.80
C ARG A 293 -1.88 38.90 19.26
N MET A 294 -2.43 38.63 18.05
CA MET A 294 -3.40 39.49 17.38
C MET A 294 -4.71 39.66 18.20
N PHE A 295 -5.15 38.60 18.84
CA PHE A 295 -6.45 38.58 19.54
C PHE A 295 -6.31 38.48 21.05
N ASN A 296 -5.09 38.53 21.59
CA ASN A 296 -4.81 38.35 23.02
C ASN A 296 -5.49 37.12 23.62
N LEU A 297 -5.45 36.01 22.91
CA LEU A 297 -6.09 34.74 23.30
C LEU A 297 -5.14 33.84 24.09
N PRO A 298 -5.62 33.13 25.11
CA PRO A 298 -4.83 32.08 25.72
C PRO A 298 -4.63 30.90 24.73
N PRO A 299 -3.53 30.16 24.85
CA PRO A 299 -3.39 28.93 24.11
C PRO A 299 -4.58 27.99 24.32
N GLY A 300 -5.18 27.50 23.22
CA GLY A 300 -6.37 26.66 23.35
C GLY A 300 -7.05 26.32 22.03
N LYS A 301 -8.19 25.66 22.14
CA LYS A 301 -8.95 25.11 21.01
C LYS A 301 -9.31 26.16 19.94
N ILE A 302 -9.64 27.39 20.39
CA ILE A 302 -10.08 28.48 19.51
C ILE A 302 -8.98 28.84 18.46
N ILE A 303 -7.71 28.80 18.85
CA ILE A 303 -6.62 29.09 17.94
C ILE A 303 -6.53 28.00 16.83
N GLY A 304 -6.73 26.74 17.22
CA GLY A 304 -6.83 25.63 16.27
C GLY A 304 -8.02 25.81 15.31
N GLU A 305 -9.18 26.21 15.80
CA GLU A 305 -10.35 26.46 14.98
C GLU A 305 -10.16 27.62 13.99
N LEU A 306 -9.54 28.71 14.41
CA LEU A 306 -9.25 29.85 13.55
C LEU A 306 -8.21 29.47 12.47
N LYS A 307 -7.17 28.76 12.85
CA LYS A 307 -6.15 28.26 11.91
C LYS A 307 -6.74 27.26 10.92
N GLU A 308 -7.62 26.37 11.38
CA GLU A 308 -8.29 25.39 10.54
C GLU A 308 -9.23 26.09 9.53
N ALA A 309 -9.97 27.12 9.93
CA ALA A 309 -10.83 27.89 9.04
C ALA A 309 -10.04 28.53 7.87
N VAL A 310 -8.87 29.10 8.15
CA VAL A 310 -7.97 29.64 7.10
C VAL A 310 -7.48 28.54 6.18
N LYS A 311 -7.04 27.41 6.74
CA LYS A 311 -6.58 26.26 5.95
C LYS A 311 -7.68 25.74 5.03
N GLU A 312 -8.87 25.53 5.55
CA GLU A 312 -10.01 25.04 4.78
C GLU A 312 -10.38 25.99 3.63
N ALA A 313 -10.40 27.29 3.87
CA ALA A 313 -10.70 28.29 2.84
C ALA A 313 -9.65 28.30 1.70
N ILE A 314 -8.38 28.09 2.03
CA ILE A 314 -7.31 27.93 1.02
C ILE A 314 -7.52 26.63 0.21
N LEU A 315 -7.84 25.52 0.87
CA LEU A 315 -8.08 24.23 0.21
C LEU A 315 -9.34 24.26 -0.68
N GLU A 316 -10.39 24.96 -0.26
CA GLU A 316 -11.57 25.20 -1.10
C GLU A 316 -11.30 26.21 -2.24
N GLY A 317 -10.25 27.01 -2.12
CA GLY A 317 -9.91 28.06 -3.10
C GLY A 317 -10.77 29.31 -2.95
N GLU A 318 -11.36 29.53 -1.78
CA GLU A 318 -12.07 30.75 -1.42
C GLU A 318 -11.11 31.93 -1.25
N ILE A 319 -9.89 31.63 -0.79
CA ILE A 319 -8.78 32.57 -0.69
C ILE A 319 -7.50 31.94 -1.27
N ALA A 320 -6.57 32.77 -1.75
CA ALA A 320 -5.25 32.31 -2.11
C ALA A 320 -4.43 31.91 -0.88
N ASN A 321 -3.35 31.15 -1.09
CA ASN A 321 -2.35 30.90 -0.04
C ASN A 321 -1.46 32.13 0.13
N ASP A 322 -2.08 33.23 0.51
CA ASP A 322 -1.50 34.55 0.68
C ASP A 322 -1.76 35.09 2.08
N ARG A 323 -0.79 35.84 2.62
CA ARG A 323 -0.85 36.31 4.01
C ARG A 323 -1.96 37.33 4.24
N ASP A 324 -2.16 38.26 3.30
CA ASP A 324 -3.13 39.33 3.47
C ASP A 324 -4.57 38.82 3.39
N GLU A 325 -4.82 37.90 2.44
CA GLU A 325 -6.11 37.22 2.34
C GLU A 325 -6.40 36.34 3.57
N ALA A 326 -5.39 35.63 4.05
CA ALA A 326 -5.52 34.81 5.27
C ALA A 326 -5.82 35.67 6.52
N LEU A 327 -5.14 36.82 6.68
CA LEU A 327 -5.39 37.75 7.78
C LEU A 327 -6.80 38.37 7.67
N GLY A 328 -7.25 38.73 6.45
CA GLY A 328 -8.61 39.24 6.21
C GLY A 328 -9.68 38.24 6.64
N LEU A 329 -9.53 36.97 6.21
CA LEU A 329 -10.45 35.90 6.61
C LEU A 329 -10.40 35.64 8.12
N LEU A 330 -9.21 35.62 8.71
CA LEU A 330 -9.00 35.39 10.13
C LEU A 330 -9.73 36.40 10.97
N ARG A 331 -9.65 37.74 10.63
CA ARG A 331 -10.37 38.80 11.27
C ARG A 331 -11.88 38.62 11.18
N LYS A 332 -12.38 38.25 10.00
CA LYS A 332 -13.79 37.98 9.77
C LYS A 332 -14.30 36.84 10.66
N VAL A 333 -13.65 35.69 10.64
CA VAL A 333 -14.05 34.51 11.41
C VAL A 333 -13.91 34.75 12.92
N ALA A 334 -12.89 35.47 13.36
CA ALA A 334 -12.75 35.89 14.76
C ALA A 334 -13.91 36.81 15.20
N GLY A 335 -14.24 37.79 14.36
CA GLY A 335 -15.38 38.71 14.62
C GLY A 335 -16.73 38.00 14.74
N GLU A 336 -16.99 37.01 13.88
CA GLU A 336 -18.18 36.14 13.95
C GLU A 336 -18.28 35.36 15.28
N LYS A 337 -17.13 35.08 15.91
CA LYS A 337 -17.04 34.44 17.23
C LYS A 337 -17.00 35.46 18.40
N GLY A 338 -17.15 36.74 18.11
CA GLY A 338 -17.10 37.81 19.14
C GLY A 338 -15.68 38.12 19.65
N ILE A 339 -14.66 37.71 18.90
CA ILE A 339 -13.24 37.94 19.22
C ILE A 339 -12.78 39.18 18.48
N VAL A 340 -12.27 40.17 19.22
CA VAL A 340 -11.82 41.46 18.68
C VAL A 340 -10.29 41.49 18.63
N GLU A 341 -9.74 42.01 17.53
CA GLU A 341 -8.30 42.25 17.40
C GLU A 341 -7.85 43.31 18.39
N VAL A 342 -6.79 43.04 19.12
CA VAL A 342 -6.19 43.99 20.05
C VAL A 342 -5.34 44.97 19.26
N SER A 343 -5.72 46.25 19.28
CA SER A 343 -4.96 47.33 18.66
C SER A 343 -3.62 47.46 19.36
N GLY A 344 -2.57 46.83 18.79
CA GLY A 344 -1.18 46.91 19.21
C GLY A 344 -0.30 46.85 17.98
N GLU A 345 0.58 47.77 17.84
CA GLU A 345 1.61 47.80 16.79
C GLU A 345 2.38 46.45 16.79
N LEU A 346 2.49 45.81 15.61
CA LEU A 346 3.31 44.66 15.34
C LEU A 346 4.80 45.07 15.29
#